data_06736ad408c76343f9c735c66f429652
#
_entry.id   06736ad408c76343f9c735c66f429652
#
_cell.length_a   1.000
_cell.length_b   1.000
_cell.length_c   1.000
_cell.angle_alpha   90.00
_cell.angle_beta   90.00
_cell.angle_gamma   90.00
#
_symmetry.space_group_name_H-M   'P 1'
#
loop_
_entity.id
_entity.type
_entity.pdbx_description
1 polymer ?
#
loop_
_entity_poly.entity_id
_entity_poly.type
_entity_poly.pdbx_seq_one_letter_code
_entity_poly.pdbx_strand_id
1 'polypeptide(L)'
;MTWNCRVGGFRKKSAHIAPYRPDVLAVQEVEPLDRVKVFAGDIQPTFRDRAHSEQYPSRSIGLFSYTHTNLRPLDYPDPAFSFRRFEASHESRCFQVAAVWTYATKIRKNSYRQAHAGLTENNGWICNVPTVIMGDFNANLSFRGDGMKTLLEITDALGLVSAYHNFFHEDFGKETRPTYFHQGKKENPFHLDYCFLPKEWIPMIDRVEVGKYSKWGQISDHVPLIVDLKFP
;
A
#
# COMPACT_ATOMS: atom_id res chain seq x y z
N MET A 1 -4.47 5.28 2.83
CA MET A 1 -5.09 4.67 1.63
C MET A 1 -4.01 4.02 0.77
N THR A 2 -4.25 2.83 0.22
CA THR A 2 -3.35 2.20 -0.77
C THR A 2 -4.15 1.71 -1.99
N TRP A 3 -3.52 1.75 -3.18
CA TRP A 3 -4.15 1.31 -4.42
C TRP A 3 -3.13 1.00 -5.52
N ASN A 4 -3.14 -0.22 -6.05
CA ASN A 4 -2.41 -0.54 -7.27
C ASN A 4 -3.19 0.00 -8.48
N CYS A 5 -2.61 0.97 -9.18
CA CYS A 5 -3.28 1.65 -10.30
C CYS A 5 -3.19 0.90 -11.63
N ARG A 6 -2.59 -0.29 -11.67
CA ARG A 6 -2.38 -1.15 -12.85
C ARG A 6 -1.72 -0.42 -14.02
N VAL A 7 -0.46 -0.74 -14.24
CA VAL A 7 0.33 -0.33 -15.43
C VAL A 7 0.31 1.17 -15.72
N GLY A 8 0.45 2.01 -14.67
CA GLY A 8 0.52 3.45 -14.82
C GLY A 8 -0.81 4.14 -15.16
N GLY A 9 -0.69 5.36 -15.71
CA GLY A 9 -1.85 6.19 -16.00
C GLY A 9 -2.51 6.80 -14.78
N PHE A 10 -1.84 6.78 -13.62
CA PHE A 10 -2.34 7.34 -12.37
C PHE A 10 -2.73 8.82 -12.54
N ARG A 11 -1.98 9.59 -13.32
CA ARG A 11 -2.31 10.99 -13.59
C ARG A 11 -3.74 11.21 -14.11
N LYS A 12 -4.29 10.24 -14.88
CA LYS A 12 -5.68 10.28 -15.38
C LYS A 12 -6.65 9.69 -14.35
N LYS A 13 -6.21 8.67 -13.63
CA LYS A 13 -7.02 7.92 -12.66
C LYS A 13 -7.15 8.63 -11.31
N SER A 14 -6.28 9.60 -11.03
CA SER A 14 -6.25 10.38 -9.79
C SER A 14 -7.56 11.11 -9.48
N ALA A 15 -8.36 11.46 -10.50
CA ALA A 15 -9.69 12.04 -10.32
C ALA A 15 -10.63 11.15 -9.47
N HIS A 16 -10.42 9.82 -9.49
CA HIS A 16 -11.21 8.89 -8.67
C HIS A 16 -10.75 8.84 -7.21
N ILE A 17 -9.49 9.24 -6.95
CA ILE A 17 -8.89 9.28 -5.61
C ILE A 17 -9.08 10.64 -4.94
N ALA A 18 -8.94 11.72 -5.69
CA ALA A 18 -8.93 13.08 -5.18
C ALA A 18 -10.11 13.42 -4.24
N PRO A 19 -11.35 12.95 -4.47
CA PRO A 19 -12.47 13.20 -3.57
C PRO A 19 -12.30 12.62 -2.15
N TYR A 20 -11.48 11.58 -1.99
CA TYR A 20 -11.20 10.98 -0.68
C TYR A 20 -10.21 11.81 0.15
N ARG A 21 -9.44 12.71 -0.51
CA ARG A 21 -8.43 13.57 0.10
C ARG A 21 -7.53 12.83 1.11
N PRO A 22 -6.91 11.71 0.73
CA PRO A 22 -6.10 10.93 1.66
C PRO A 22 -4.90 11.72 2.18
N ASP A 23 -4.66 11.64 3.49
CA ASP A 23 -3.45 12.19 4.12
C ASP A 23 -2.21 11.49 3.62
N VAL A 24 -2.29 10.17 3.48
CA VAL A 24 -1.25 9.32 2.90
C VAL A 24 -1.87 8.37 1.89
N LEU A 25 -1.38 8.40 0.66
CA LEU A 25 -1.78 7.51 -0.42
C LEU A 25 -0.54 6.81 -1.00
N ALA A 26 -0.47 5.49 -0.83
CA ALA A 26 0.49 4.66 -1.53
C ALA A 26 -0.11 4.14 -2.84
N VAL A 27 0.54 4.41 -3.97
CA VAL A 27 0.11 3.95 -5.29
C VAL A 27 1.17 3.02 -5.87
N GLN A 28 0.77 1.82 -6.21
CA GLN A 28 1.62 0.85 -6.88
C GLN A 28 1.42 0.95 -8.40
N GLU A 29 2.47 0.62 -9.13
CA GLU A 29 2.55 0.69 -10.60
C GLU A 29 2.38 2.10 -11.19
N VAL A 30 2.74 3.14 -10.43
CA VAL A 30 2.63 4.53 -10.90
C VAL A 30 3.68 4.82 -12.00
N GLU A 31 3.26 5.60 -13.00
CA GLU A 31 4.15 6.09 -14.05
C GLU A 31 5.19 7.11 -13.56
N PRO A 32 6.26 7.39 -14.35
CA PRO A 32 7.21 8.46 -14.05
C PRO A 32 6.52 9.81 -13.85
N LEU A 33 6.81 10.48 -12.73
CA LEU A 33 6.18 11.74 -12.34
C LEU A 33 6.86 12.98 -12.94
N ASP A 34 8.06 12.84 -13.46
CA ASP A 34 8.82 13.91 -14.13
C ASP A 34 8.08 14.50 -15.34
N ARG A 35 7.27 13.69 -15.99
CA ARG A 35 6.45 14.05 -17.16
C ARG A 35 5.01 14.45 -16.80
N VAL A 36 4.63 14.39 -15.52
CA VAL A 36 3.28 14.70 -15.05
C VAL A 36 3.24 16.12 -14.51
N LYS A 37 2.69 17.05 -15.29
CA LYS A 37 2.51 18.45 -14.84
C LYS A 37 1.26 18.60 -13.96
N VAL A 38 0.16 17.96 -14.35
CA VAL A 38 -1.14 18.07 -13.69
C VAL A 38 -1.77 16.69 -13.61
N PHE A 39 -2.37 16.36 -12.46
CA PHE A 39 -3.21 15.20 -12.27
C PHE A 39 -4.65 15.50 -12.67
N ALA A 40 -5.40 14.49 -13.10
CA ALA A 40 -6.82 14.67 -13.42
C ALA A 40 -7.63 14.94 -12.13
N GLY A 41 -8.68 15.77 -12.29
CA GLY A 41 -9.55 16.19 -11.19
C GLY A 41 -9.20 17.58 -10.67
N ASP A 42 -10.16 18.17 -9.96
CA ASP A 42 -10.08 19.55 -9.46
C ASP A 42 -9.15 19.66 -8.23
N ILE A 43 -8.92 18.56 -7.53
CA ILE A 43 -8.06 18.51 -6.33
C ILE A 43 -6.72 17.89 -6.71
N GLN A 44 -5.65 18.65 -6.56
CA GLN A 44 -4.29 18.21 -6.83
C GLN A 44 -3.62 17.68 -5.54
N PRO A 45 -2.71 16.71 -5.63
CA PRO A 45 -1.91 16.30 -4.49
C PRO A 45 -1.00 17.46 -4.04
N THR A 46 -0.94 17.68 -2.73
CA THR A 46 -0.06 18.66 -2.08
C THR A 46 1.38 18.14 -1.99
N PHE A 47 1.55 16.82 -1.95
CA PHE A 47 2.82 16.13 -1.98
C PHE A 47 2.79 15.00 -2.99
N ARG A 48 3.91 14.74 -3.67
CA ARG A 48 4.12 13.61 -4.55
C ARG A 48 5.58 13.19 -4.57
N ASP A 49 5.83 11.90 -4.46
CA ASP A 49 7.14 11.28 -4.66
C ASP A 49 6.97 9.93 -5.37
N ARG A 50 8.02 9.44 -6.00
CA ARG A 50 8.05 8.16 -6.67
C ARG A 50 9.41 7.52 -6.50
N ALA A 51 9.44 6.24 -6.14
CA ALA A 51 10.68 5.48 -6.15
C ALA A 51 11.29 5.48 -7.56
N HIS A 52 12.57 5.79 -7.65
CA HIS A 52 13.29 5.73 -8.91
C HIS A 52 13.79 4.29 -9.13
N SER A 53 13.55 3.72 -10.30
CA SER A 53 13.98 2.39 -10.65
C SER A 53 14.51 2.36 -12.08
N GLU A 54 15.78 2.05 -12.24
CA GLU A 54 16.35 1.77 -13.56
C GLU A 54 15.80 0.47 -14.16
N GLN A 55 15.46 -0.49 -13.32
CA GLN A 55 14.93 -1.78 -13.71
C GLN A 55 13.47 -1.72 -14.20
N TYR A 56 12.68 -0.78 -13.65
CA TYR A 56 11.27 -0.57 -14.00
C TYR A 56 10.98 0.92 -14.20
N PRO A 57 11.56 1.53 -15.24
CA PRO A 57 11.42 2.97 -15.44
C PRO A 57 9.99 3.39 -15.74
N SER A 58 9.14 2.46 -16.24
CA SER A 58 7.77 2.75 -16.62
C SER A 58 6.75 2.69 -15.48
N ARG A 59 7.08 2.05 -14.33
CA ARG A 59 6.18 1.86 -13.20
C ARG A 59 6.93 1.58 -11.91
N SER A 60 6.46 2.11 -10.80
CA SER A 60 7.07 1.98 -9.49
C SER A 60 6.05 2.28 -8.38
N ILE A 61 6.55 2.45 -7.16
CA ILE A 61 5.74 2.92 -6.03
C ILE A 61 5.77 4.45 -6.01
N GLY A 62 4.60 5.07 -5.92
CA GLY A 62 4.46 6.49 -5.64
C GLY A 62 3.78 6.73 -4.29
N LEU A 63 4.14 7.83 -3.63
CA LEU A 63 3.47 8.32 -2.44
C LEU A 63 2.92 9.71 -2.70
N PHE A 64 1.70 9.94 -2.24
CA PHE A 64 0.97 11.21 -2.42
C PHE A 64 0.28 11.62 -1.13
N SER A 65 0.09 12.92 -0.97
CA SER A 65 -0.85 13.49 -0.01
C SER A 65 -1.78 14.46 -0.71
N TYR A 66 -3.04 14.54 -0.28
CA TYR A 66 -4.03 15.51 -0.73
C TYR A 66 -4.46 16.47 0.40
N THR A 67 -3.73 16.46 1.49
CA THR A 67 -3.94 17.30 2.67
C THR A 67 -2.63 18.01 3.06
N HIS A 68 -2.54 18.50 4.28
CA HIS A 68 -1.34 19.16 4.82
C HIS A 68 -0.39 18.19 5.55
N THR A 69 -0.53 16.88 5.32
CA THR A 69 0.43 15.89 5.85
C THR A 69 1.79 16.11 5.22
N ASN A 70 2.79 16.35 6.05
CA ASN A 70 4.17 16.45 5.61
C ASN A 70 4.76 15.04 5.45
N LEU A 71 5.30 14.76 4.28
CA LEU A 71 5.92 13.48 3.94
C LEU A 71 7.34 13.73 3.49
N ARG A 72 8.30 13.06 4.13
CA ARG A 72 9.73 13.18 3.79
C ARG A 72 10.25 11.79 3.37
N PRO A 73 10.61 11.61 2.09
CA PRO A 73 11.20 10.36 1.63
C PRO A 73 12.53 10.09 2.33
N LEU A 74 12.77 8.82 2.64
CA LEU A 74 14.03 8.34 3.20
C LEU A 74 14.77 7.51 2.15
N ASP A 75 16.08 7.75 2.05
CA ASP A 75 16.93 6.92 1.22
C ASP A 75 16.99 5.51 1.80
N TYR A 76 16.73 4.54 0.94
CA TYR A 76 16.83 3.13 1.26
C TYR A 76 17.28 2.36 0.03
N PRO A 77 18.42 1.69 0.11
CA PRO A 77 18.91 0.85 -0.97
C PRO A 77 18.12 -0.46 -1.03
N ASP A 78 16.87 -0.41 -1.49
CA ASP A 78 16.11 -1.61 -1.81
C ASP A 78 16.33 -1.99 -3.27
N PRO A 79 17.20 -2.96 -3.56
CA PRO A 79 17.48 -3.41 -4.92
C PRO A 79 16.26 -4.04 -5.59
N ALA A 80 15.22 -4.39 -4.84
CA ALA A 80 13.98 -4.92 -5.36
C ALA A 80 12.95 -3.83 -5.66
N PHE A 81 13.16 -2.61 -5.16
CA PHE A 81 12.19 -1.50 -5.23
C PHE A 81 10.79 -1.88 -4.71
N SER A 82 10.75 -2.82 -3.78
CA SER A 82 9.51 -3.32 -3.19
C SER A 82 9.06 -2.55 -1.96
N PHE A 83 9.97 -1.73 -1.39
CA PHE A 83 9.73 -0.89 -0.22
C PHE A 83 10.14 0.56 -0.48
N ARG A 84 9.28 1.50 -0.09
CA ARG A 84 9.63 2.93 -0.07
C ARG A 84 9.29 3.51 1.29
N ARG A 85 10.30 4.07 1.98
CA ARG A 85 10.18 4.57 3.35
C ARG A 85 10.00 6.09 3.38
N PHE A 86 9.17 6.53 4.31
CA PHE A 86 8.90 7.94 4.57
C PHE A 86 8.79 8.21 6.05
N GLU A 87 9.23 9.37 6.47
CA GLU A 87 8.74 9.99 7.68
C GLU A 87 7.50 10.80 7.35
N ALA A 88 6.53 10.76 8.23
CA ALA A 88 5.28 11.47 8.08
C ALA A 88 4.98 12.30 9.33
N SER A 89 4.44 13.49 9.15
CA SER A 89 3.88 14.26 10.24
C SER A 89 2.54 14.86 9.83
N HIS A 90 1.56 14.70 10.71
CA HIS A 90 0.23 15.26 10.55
C HIS A 90 -0.18 15.87 11.88
N GLU A 91 -0.52 17.17 11.88
CA GLU A 91 -0.73 17.96 13.10
C GLU A 91 0.49 17.83 14.04
N SER A 92 0.29 17.36 15.28
CA SER A 92 1.36 17.17 16.28
C SER A 92 1.96 15.76 16.27
N ARG A 93 1.54 14.86 15.36
CA ARG A 93 1.97 13.46 15.34
C ARG A 93 3.02 13.20 14.31
N CYS A 94 4.07 12.49 14.74
CA CYS A 94 5.10 11.95 13.87
C CYS A 94 4.96 10.42 13.80
N PHE A 95 5.05 9.87 12.61
CA PHE A 95 4.99 8.43 12.35
C PHE A 95 5.80 8.09 11.09
N GLN A 96 5.91 6.83 10.80
CA GLN A 96 6.59 6.35 9.61
C GLN A 96 5.62 5.65 8.68
N VAL A 97 5.93 5.67 7.38
CA VAL A 97 5.15 5.00 6.35
C VAL A 97 6.09 4.19 5.47
N ALA A 98 5.78 2.91 5.30
CA ALA A 98 6.36 2.08 4.26
C ALA A 98 5.30 1.77 3.20
N ALA A 99 5.55 2.23 1.98
CA ALA A 99 4.75 1.85 0.82
C ALA A 99 5.36 0.60 0.18
N VAL A 100 4.54 -0.42 -0.07
CA VAL A 100 4.96 -1.74 -0.52
C VAL A 100 4.36 -2.08 -1.88
N TRP A 101 5.19 -2.67 -2.74
CA TRP A 101 4.75 -3.33 -3.97
C TRP A 101 5.67 -4.50 -4.26
N THR A 102 5.22 -5.71 -4.00
CA THR A 102 5.95 -6.92 -4.31
C THR A 102 5.44 -7.52 -5.63
N TYR A 103 6.32 -8.10 -6.42
CA TYR A 103 5.94 -8.71 -7.69
C TYR A 103 6.90 -9.83 -8.07
N ALA A 104 6.38 -10.85 -8.74
CA ALA A 104 7.21 -11.92 -9.28
C ALA A 104 7.95 -11.43 -10.54
N THR A 105 9.24 -11.69 -10.61
CA THR A 105 10.08 -11.44 -11.79
C THR A 105 10.63 -12.75 -12.35
N LYS A 106 11.21 -12.71 -13.55
CA LYS A 106 11.93 -13.88 -14.10
C LYS A 106 13.10 -14.33 -13.21
N ILE A 107 13.74 -13.39 -12.51
CA ILE A 107 14.86 -13.63 -11.60
C ILE A 107 14.35 -13.95 -10.18
N ARG A 108 13.30 -13.25 -9.72
CA ARG A 108 12.70 -13.43 -8.41
C ARG A 108 11.30 -14.03 -8.56
N LYS A 109 11.24 -15.35 -8.61
CA LYS A 109 10.00 -16.10 -8.84
C LYS A 109 8.97 -15.99 -7.69
N ASN A 110 9.34 -15.34 -6.56
CA ASN A 110 8.53 -15.32 -5.35
C ASN A 110 8.43 -13.91 -4.78
N SER A 111 7.25 -13.31 -4.88
CA SER A 111 6.92 -11.99 -4.31
C SER A 111 7.06 -11.95 -2.78
N TYR A 112 6.75 -13.06 -2.08
CA TYR A 112 6.86 -13.14 -0.62
C TYR A 112 8.25 -12.84 -0.09
N ARG A 113 9.29 -13.34 -0.78
CA ARG A 113 10.69 -13.09 -0.37
C ARG A 113 11.05 -11.62 -0.36
N GLN A 114 10.44 -10.82 -1.23
CA GLN A 114 10.64 -9.37 -1.23
C GLN A 114 10.00 -8.73 0.00
N ALA A 115 8.76 -9.13 0.33
CA ALA A 115 8.09 -8.64 1.53
C ALA A 115 8.84 -9.05 2.81
N HIS A 116 9.26 -10.33 2.91
CA HIS A 116 10.03 -10.83 4.05
C HIS A 116 11.34 -10.07 4.22
N ALA A 117 12.13 -9.93 3.15
CA ALA A 117 13.39 -9.18 3.18
C ALA A 117 13.15 -7.72 3.60
N GLY A 118 12.18 -7.05 2.96
CA GLY A 118 11.86 -5.67 3.27
C GLY A 118 11.48 -5.46 4.74
N LEU A 119 10.64 -6.32 5.32
CA LEU A 119 10.26 -6.24 6.73
C LEU A 119 11.44 -6.54 7.65
N THR A 120 12.21 -7.60 7.36
CA THR A 120 13.32 -8.05 8.22
C THR A 120 14.48 -7.05 8.20
N GLU A 121 14.87 -6.56 7.02
CA GLU A 121 15.96 -5.59 6.87
C GLU A 121 15.61 -4.21 7.47
N ASN A 122 14.31 -3.89 7.56
CA ASN A 122 13.82 -2.66 8.16
C ASN A 122 13.35 -2.80 9.61
N ASN A 123 13.56 -3.93 10.27
CA ASN A 123 13.06 -4.19 11.62
C ASN A 123 13.39 -3.04 12.59
N GLY A 124 14.67 -2.63 12.70
CA GLY A 124 15.07 -1.53 13.58
C GLY A 124 14.38 -0.21 13.27
N TRP A 125 14.13 0.07 11.98
CA TRP A 125 13.40 1.27 11.58
C TRP A 125 11.91 1.17 11.93
N ILE A 126 11.28 0.02 11.71
CA ILE A 126 9.85 -0.22 11.98
C ILE A 126 9.54 -0.14 13.48
N CYS A 127 10.44 -0.69 14.33
CA CYS A 127 10.20 -0.78 15.77
C CYS A 127 10.49 0.52 16.55
N ASN A 128 11.21 1.47 15.95
CA ASN A 128 11.64 2.68 16.68
C ASN A 128 10.57 3.77 16.77
N VAL A 129 9.67 3.83 15.79
CA VAL A 129 8.61 4.84 15.68
C VAL A 129 7.35 4.14 15.15
N PRO A 130 6.14 4.55 15.57
CA PRO A 130 4.91 3.99 15.02
C PRO A 130 4.93 3.99 13.50
N THR A 131 4.82 2.80 12.89
CA THR A 131 5.01 2.62 11.44
C THR A 131 3.77 2.00 10.80
N VAL A 132 3.26 2.67 9.76
CA VAL A 132 2.20 2.16 8.88
C VAL A 132 2.86 1.50 7.67
N ILE A 133 2.53 0.25 7.39
CA ILE A 133 3.02 -0.48 6.21
C ILE A 133 1.83 -0.81 5.33
N MET A 134 1.80 -0.26 4.11
CA MET A 134 0.66 -0.45 3.22
C MET A 134 1.06 -0.66 1.77
N GLY A 135 0.29 -1.44 1.06
CA GLY A 135 0.55 -1.67 -0.37
C GLY A 135 0.02 -2.99 -0.87
N ASP A 136 0.44 -3.32 -2.08
CA ASP A 136 0.21 -4.59 -2.75
C ASP A 136 1.34 -5.56 -2.40
N PHE A 137 1.01 -6.55 -1.58
CA PHE A 137 1.95 -7.59 -1.15
C PHE A 137 1.98 -8.80 -2.10
N ASN A 138 1.04 -8.88 -3.04
CA ASN A 138 0.87 -10.03 -3.92
C ASN A 138 0.90 -11.37 -3.14
N ALA A 139 0.31 -11.38 -1.95
CA ALA A 139 0.33 -12.47 -0.99
C ALA A 139 -1.07 -12.78 -0.47
N ASN A 140 -1.42 -14.06 -0.39
CA ASN A 140 -2.67 -14.56 0.19
C ASN A 140 -2.47 -15.98 0.72
N LEU A 141 -3.18 -16.36 1.80
CA LEU A 141 -3.09 -17.72 2.36
C LEU A 141 -3.57 -18.82 1.43
N SER A 142 -4.45 -18.50 0.47
CA SER A 142 -4.92 -19.45 -0.55
C SER A 142 -3.83 -19.83 -1.57
N PHE A 143 -2.74 -19.08 -1.64
CA PHE A 143 -1.63 -19.39 -2.54
C PHE A 143 -0.77 -20.51 -1.97
N ARG A 144 -0.18 -21.33 -2.87
CA ARG A 144 0.66 -22.46 -2.45
C ARG A 144 1.92 -21.97 -1.72
N GLY A 145 2.29 -22.71 -0.67
CA GLY A 145 3.48 -22.49 0.14
C GLY A 145 3.23 -21.62 1.37
N ASP A 146 4.27 -21.43 2.19
CA ASP A 146 4.17 -20.80 3.50
C ASP A 146 4.46 -19.28 3.47
N GLY A 147 4.56 -18.69 2.29
CA GLY A 147 4.97 -17.29 2.14
C GLY A 147 4.10 -16.32 2.92
N MET A 148 2.77 -16.47 2.85
CA MET A 148 1.87 -15.60 3.63
C MET A 148 1.92 -15.88 5.13
N LYS A 149 2.05 -17.15 5.54
CA LYS A 149 2.21 -17.50 6.97
C LYS A 149 3.45 -16.84 7.56
N THR A 150 4.59 -16.98 6.88
CA THR A 150 5.84 -16.33 7.30
C THR A 150 5.71 -14.79 7.33
N LEU A 151 4.98 -14.20 6.38
CA LEU A 151 4.71 -12.76 6.40
C LEU A 151 3.95 -12.36 7.67
N LEU A 152 2.93 -13.13 8.05
CA LEU A 152 2.14 -12.88 9.25
C LEU A 152 2.96 -13.06 10.54
N GLU A 153 3.82 -14.08 10.60
CA GLU A 153 4.75 -14.28 11.73
C GLU A 153 5.71 -13.08 11.88
N ILE A 154 6.24 -12.57 10.77
CA ILE A 154 7.12 -11.39 10.78
C ILE A 154 6.34 -10.15 11.23
N THR A 155 5.15 -9.90 10.70
CA THR A 155 4.36 -8.73 11.08
C THR A 155 3.94 -8.76 12.55
N ASP A 156 3.56 -9.94 13.07
CA ASP A 156 3.23 -10.11 14.49
C ASP A 156 4.46 -9.86 15.39
N ALA A 157 5.62 -10.40 15.04
CA ALA A 157 6.87 -10.16 15.74
C ALA A 157 7.28 -8.66 15.76
N LEU A 158 6.88 -7.90 14.74
CA LEU A 158 7.07 -6.45 14.65
C LEU A 158 5.98 -5.64 15.39
N GLY A 159 5.03 -6.30 16.04
CA GLY A 159 3.91 -5.64 16.73
C GLY A 159 2.91 -4.98 15.76
N LEU A 160 2.82 -5.47 14.53
CA LEU A 160 1.96 -4.95 13.48
C LEU A 160 0.72 -5.83 13.29
N VAL A 161 -0.42 -5.21 13.04
CA VAL A 161 -1.69 -5.88 12.77
C VAL A 161 -2.34 -5.35 11.50
N SER A 162 -3.03 -6.22 10.77
CA SER A 162 -3.80 -5.80 9.61
C SER A 162 -5.05 -5.03 10.02
N ALA A 163 -5.19 -3.80 9.56
CA ALA A 163 -6.36 -2.96 9.82
C ALA A 163 -7.64 -3.62 9.32
N TYR A 164 -7.62 -4.23 8.12
CA TYR A 164 -8.77 -4.92 7.55
C TYR A 164 -9.27 -6.05 8.46
N HIS A 165 -8.37 -6.99 8.80
CA HIS A 165 -8.75 -8.20 9.54
C HIS A 165 -9.20 -7.86 10.96
N ASN A 166 -8.58 -6.86 11.58
CA ASN A 166 -9.00 -6.41 12.90
C ASN A 166 -10.38 -5.74 12.86
N PHE A 167 -10.63 -4.85 11.88
CA PHE A 167 -11.88 -4.11 11.79
C PHE A 167 -13.09 -4.98 11.41
N PHE A 168 -12.91 -5.90 10.46
CA PHE A 168 -14.01 -6.76 9.98
C PHE A 168 -14.14 -8.08 10.77
N HIS A 169 -13.20 -8.40 11.67
CA HIS A 169 -13.13 -9.66 12.41
C HIS A 169 -13.13 -10.87 11.47
N GLU A 170 -12.42 -10.77 10.37
CA GLU A 170 -12.27 -11.84 9.38
C GLU A 170 -10.89 -12.48 9.50
N ASP A 171 -10.79 -13.80 9.28
CA ASP A 171 -9.51 -14.51 9.24
C ASP A 171 -8.81 -14.26 7.90
N PHE A 172 -7.48 -14.30 7.92
CA PHE A 172 -6.71 -14.32 6.68
C PHE A 172 -7.06 -15.54 5.83
N GLY A 173 -7.24 -15.32 4.53
CA GLY A 173 -7.68 -16.34 3.57
C GLY A 173 -9.19 -16.57 3.54
N LYS A 174 -9.96 -15.82 4.34
CA LYS A 174 -11.43 -15.83 4.36
C LYS A 174 -12.04 -14.45 4.10
N GLU A 175 -11.25 -13.55 3.51
CA GLU A 175 -11.66 -12.18 3.25
C GLU A 175 -12.89 -12.14 2.32
N THR A 176 -13.94 -11.44 2.78
CA THR A 176 -15.18 -11.28 2.00
C THR A 176 -15.15 -10.07 1.07
N ARG A 177 -14.15 -9.19 1.25
CA ARG A 177 -13.95 -7.96 0.46
C ARG A 177 -12.60 -8.01 -0.25
N PRO A 178 -12.54 -8.59 -1.46
CA PRO A 178 -11.30 -8.70 -2.21
C PRO A 178 -10.79 -7.34 -2.66
N THR A 179 -9.47 -7.19 -2.72
CA THR A 179 -8.81 -6.00 -3.25
C THR A 179 -8.29 -6.16 -4.68
N TYR A 180 -8.19 -7.38 -5.16
CA TYR A 180 -7.69 -7.74 -6.48
C TYR A 180 -8.63 -8.68 -7.24
N PHE A 181 -8.73 -8.49 -8.55
CA PHE A 181 -9.56 -9.28 -9.46
C PHE A 181 -8.71 -9.77 -10.62
N HIS A 182 -8.29 -11.02 -10.56
CA HIS A 182 -7.33 -11.61 -11.51
C HIS A 182 -7.80 -11.44 -12.97
N GLN A 183 -6.92 -10.85 -13.80
CA GLN A 183 -7.21 -10.46 -15.18
C GLN A 183 -8.41 -9.50 -15.32
N GLY A 184 -8.77 -8.76 -14.29
CA GLY A 184 -9.93 -7.89 -14.27
C GLY A 184 -11.28 -8.63 -14.22
N LYS A 185 -11.29 -9.92 -13.86
CA LYS A 185 -12.50 -10.76 -13.82
C LYS A 185 -13.06 -10.81 -12.41
N LYS A 186 -14.31 -10.40 -12.25
CA LYS A 186 -15.01 -10.37 -10.97
C LYS A 186 -15.09 -11.74 -10.29
N GLU A 187 -15.06 -12.80 -11.07
CA GLU A 187 -15.18 -14.20 -10.64
C GLU A 187 -13.90 -14.77 -10.02
N ASN A 188 -12.76 -14.07 -10.19
CA ASN A 188 -11.46 -14.50 -9.68
C ASN A 188 -10.89 -13.47 -8.68
N PRO A 189 -11.54 -13.30 -7.51
CA PRO A 189 -11.14 -12.31 -6.51
C PRO A 189 -10.07 -12.85 -5.57
N PHE A 190 -9.18 -11.95 -5.12
CA PHE A 190 -8.20 -12.18 -4.05
C PHE A 190 -8.07 -10.93 -3.18
N HIS A 191 -7.59 -11.09 -1.95
CA HIS A 191 -7.19 -9.98 -1.10
C HIS A 191 -5.66 -9.93 -1.07
N LEU A 192 -5.06 -8.94 -1.73
CA LEU A 192 -3.60 -8.83 -1.93
C LEU A 192 -3.01 -7.53 -1.38
N ASP A 193 -3.88 -6.54 -1.14
CA ASP A 193 -3.49 -5.23 -0.64
C ASP A 193 -3.78 -5.16 0.86
N TYR A 194 -2.78 -4.78 1.65
CA TYR A 194 -2.87 -4.73 3.11
C TYR A 194 -2.47 -3.35 3.63
N CYS A 195 -2.98 -3.01 4.81
CA CYS A 195 -2.52 -1.92 5.64
C CYS A 195 -2.26 -2.49 7.03
N PHE A 196 -0.98 -2.62 7.38
CA PHE A 196 -0.54 -3.01 8.72
C PHE A 196 -0.28 -1.77 9.54
N LEU A 197 -0.79 -1.78 10.77
CA LEU A 197 -0.69 -0.70 11.75
C LEU A 197 -0.01 -1.21 13.02
N PRO A 198 0.64 -0.33 13.80
CA PRO A 198 1.02 -0.66 15.16
C PRO A 198 -0.18 -1.18 15.96
N LYS A 199 0.01 -2.23 16.74
CA LYS A 199 -1.05 -2.88 17.51
C LYS A 199 -1.78 -1.90 18.47
N GLU A 200 -1.05 -0.94 19.01
CA GLU A 200 -1.58 0.11 19.85
C GLU A 200 -2.51 1.11 19.12
N TRP A 201 -2.49 1.12 17.78
CA TRP A 201 -3.36 1.97 16.97
C TRP A 201 -4.71 1.32 16.61
N ILE A 202 -4.93 0.06 17.01
CA ILE A 202 -6.21 -0.62 16.77
C ILE A 202 -7.41 0.19 17.29
N PRO A 203 -7.38 0.75 18.54
CA PRO A 203 -8.51 1.52 19.06
C PRO A 203 -8.77 2.83 18.30
N MET A 204 -7.83 3.29 17.48
CA MET A 204 -7.95 4.50 16.67
C MET A 204 -8.55 4.23 15.29
N ILE A 205 -8.80 2.97 14.91
CA ILE A 205 -9.43 2.66 13.62
C ILE A 205 -10.89 3.10 13.65
N ASP A 206 -11.19 4.17 12.90
CA ASP A 206 -12.54 4.71 12.79
C ASP A 206 -13.33 4.02 11.66
N ARG A 207 -12.66 3.79 10.53
CA ARG A 207 -13.27 3.17 9.35
C ARG A 207 -12.24 2.37 8.54
N VAL A 208 -12.70 1.24 8.00
CA VAL A 208 -11.99 0.54 6.93
C VAL A 208 -12.97 0.34 5.76
N GLU A 209 -12.55 0.71 4.56
CA GLU A 209 -13.33 0.55 3.34
C GLU A 209 -12.50 -0.12 2.25
N VAL A 210 -13.08 -1.09 1.58
CA VAL A 210 -12.55 -1.68 0.35
C VAL A 210 -13.39 -1.21 -0.82
N GLY A 211 -12.77 -0.68 -1.85
CA GLY A 211 -13.45 -0.17 -3.03
C GLY A 211 -14.32 -1.25 -3.70
N LYS A 212 -15.46 -0.84 -4.26
CA LYS A 212 -16.38 -1.77 -4.95
C LYS A 212 -15.90 -2.03 -6.38
N TYR A 213 -15.86 -3.28 -6.81
CA TYR A 213 -15.52 -3.65 -8.19
C TYR A 213 -16.34 -2.89 -9.24
N SER A 214 -17.62 -2.66 -8.99
CA SER A 214 -18.50 -1.90 -9.91
C SER A 214 -18.01 -0.48 -10.21
N LYS A 215 -17.28 0.15 -9.28
CA LYS A 215 -16.69 1.48 -9.46
C LYS A 215 -15.27 1.41 -10.00
N TRP A 216 -14.45 0.49 -9.48
CA TRP A 216 -13.00 0.49 -9.68
C TRP A 216 -12.51 -0.50 -10.73
N GLY A 217 -13.27 -1.59 -11.00
CA GLY A 217 -12.85 -2.67 -11.89
C GLY A 217 -12.67 -2.27 -13.36
N GLN A 218 -13.21 -1.11 -13.78
CA GLN A 218 -13.00 -0.56 -15.11
C GLN A 218 -11.70 0.25 -15.25
N ILE A 219 -11.10 0.65 -14.12
CA ILE A 219 -9.91 1.49 -14.08
C ILE A 219 -8.66 0.74 -13.63
N SER A 220 -8.82 -0.28 -12.80
CA SER A 220 -7.76 -1.17 -12.36
C SER A 220 -8.33 -2.56 -12.05
N ASP A 221 -7.51 -3.59 -12.07
CA ASP A 221 -7.81 -4.91 -11.52
C ASP A 221 -7.67 -4.97 -10.00
N HIS A 222 -7.15 -3.89 -9.37
CA HIS A 222 -7.22 -3.67 -7.94
C HIS A 222 -8.25 -2.58 -7.59
N VAL A 223 -8.82 -2.71 -6.40
CA VAL A 223 -9.63 -1.67 -5.78
C VAL A 223 -8.92 -1.11 -4.55
N PRO A 224 -9.14 0.15 -4.17
CA PRO A 224 -8.41 0.75 -3.06
C PRO A 224 -8.83 0.15 -1.72
N LEU A 225 -7.85 0.06 -0.81
CA LEU A 225 -8.04 -0.15 0.62
C LEU A 225 -7.85 1.20 1.33
N ILE A 226 -8.86 1.62 2.06
CA ILE A 226 -8.91 2.89 2.77
C ILE A 226 -8.99 2.57 4.27
N VAL A 227 -8.17 3.24 5.07
CA VAL A 227 -8.18 3.14 6.52
C VAL A 227 -8.18 4.55 7.08
N ASP A 228 -9.19 4.89 7.84
CA ASP A 228 -9.29 6.15 8.56
C ASP A 228 -8.97 5.91 10.03
N LEU A 229 -8.08 6.72 10.56
CA LEU A 229 -7.66 6.70 11.95
C LEU A 229 -8.14 7.98 12.63
N LYS A 230 -8.72 7.83 13.80
CA LYS A 230 -9.14 8.95 14.66
C LYS A 230 -8.37 8.89 15.96
N PHE A 231 -7.46 9.79 16.10
CA PHE A 231 -6.68 9.93 17.33
C PHE A 231 -7.39 10.83 18.32
N PRO A 232 -7.20 10.60 19.63
CA PRO A 232 -7.74 11.46 20.68
C PRO A 232 -7.12 12.86 20.69
#